data_649cad4d6d9bcb97d46b17782c92e61c
#
_entry.id   649cad4d6d9bcb97d46b17782c92e61c
#
_cell.length_a   1.000
_cell.length_b   1.000
_cell.length_c   1.000
_cell.angle_alpha   90.00
_cell.angle_beta   90.00
_cell.angle_gamma   90.00
#
_symmetry.space_group_name_H-M   'P 1'
#
loop_
_entity.id
_entity.type
_entity.pdbx_description
1 polymer ?
#
loop_
_entity_poly.entity_id
_entity_poly.type
_entity_poly.pdbx_seq_one_letter_code
_entity_poly.pdbx_strand_id
1 'polypeptide(L)'
;MDIYCRVTDIGLIPMYDSDLDEKHRLRIGDNVLCTIKRPRNYEFHKKYFALLRLTVANLPHLIQQQMQIFTEEDLLDCLKIDLGLFTTRWHGGRQIVKTGSISFAKMDNTEFEKFFSRSVDAILRIYLRGTDRQALIE
;
A
#
# COMPACT_ATOMS: atom_id res chain seq x y z
N MET A 1 0.00 11.50 -14.02
CA MET A 1 1.39 11.04 -14.23
C MET A 1 2.20 11.28 -12.97
N ASP A 2 2.76 10.26 -12.41
CA ASP A 2 3.65 10.36 -11.24
C ASP A 2 5.00 9.75 -11.61
N ILE A 3 6.06 10.48 -11.32
CA ILE A 3 7.43 10.07 -11.63
C ILE A 3 8.25 10.11 -10.34
N TYR A 4 8.83 8.98 -9.97
CA TYR A 4 9.74 8.92 -8.83
C TYR A 4 11.13 9.33 -9.28
N CYS A 5 11.70 10.31 -8.61
CA CYS A 5 12.99 10.87 -8.96
C CYS A 5 13.95 10.85 -7.78
N ARG A 6 15.23 10.68 -8.10
CA ARG A 6 16.31 10.89 -7.15
C ARG A 6 16.79 12.32 -7.26
N VAL A 7 16.96 12.99 -6.12
CA VAL A 7 17.57 14.33 -6.08
C VAL A 7 19.09 14.19 -6.21
N THR A 8 19.66 14.87 -7.18
CA THR A 8 21.11 14.91 -7.40
C THR A 8 21.56 16.36 -7.46
N ASP A 9 22.87 16.57 -7.50
CA ASP A 9 23.46 17.91 -7.64
C ASP A 9 23.13 18.60 -8.98
N ILE A 10 22.76 17.83 -9.99
CA ILE A 10 22.42 18.34 -11.32
C ILE A 10 20.90 18.40 -11.57
N GLY A 11 20.07 17.88 -10.66
CA GLY A 11 18.62 17.91 -10.81
C GLY A 11 17.93 16.65 -10.34
N LEU A 12 16.71 16.46 -10.81
CA LEU A 12 15.87 15.31 -10.50
C LEU A 12 16.02 14.27 -11.62
N ILE A 13 16.43 13.08 -11.25
CA ILE A 13 16.66 11.97 -12.19
C ILE A 13 15.66 10.86 -11.91
N PRO A 14 14.95 10.33 -12.94
CA PRO A 14 14.03 9.20 -12.75
C PRO A 14 14.72 8.02 -12.08
N MET A 15 14.05 7.40 -11.10
CA MET A 15 14.62 6.32 -10.30
C MET A 15 14.52 4.94 -10.95
N TYR A 16 13.40 4.68 -11.63
CA TYR A 16 13.07 3.35 -12.17
C TYR A 16 12.83 3.43 -13.67
N ASP A 17 12.87 2.30 -14.36
CA ASP A 17 12.64 2.25 -15.80
C ASP A 17 11.26 2.78 -16.17
N SER A 18 10.24 2.47 -15.37
CA SER A 18 8.90 2.99 -15.57
C SER A 18 8.83 4.52 -15.45
N ASP A 19 9.61 5.10 -14.56
CA ASP A 19 9.68 6.55 -14.39
C ASP A 19 10.40 7.21 -15.59
N LEU A 20 11.41 6.56 -16.11
CA LEU A 20 12.12 7.02 -17.31
C LEU A 20 11.17 6.99 -18.52
N ASP A 21 10.38 5.94 -18.67
CA ASP A 21 9.40 5.83 -19.76
C ASP A 21 8.34 6.93 -19.66
N GLU A 22 7.84 7.20 -18.45
CA GLU A 22 6.88 8.29 -18.24
C GLU A 22 7.49 9.66 -18.56
N LYS A 23 8.77 9.88 -18.17
CA LYS A 23 9.48 11.11 -18.50
C LYS A 23 9.61 11.30 -20.02
N HIS A 24 9.83 10.22 -20.77
CA HIS A 24 9.97 10.28 -22.22
C HIS A 24 8.70 10.70 -22.96
N ARG A 25 7.55 10.69 -22.30
CA ARG A 25 6.30 11.24 -22.86
C ARG A 25 6.30 12.75 -22.88
N LEU A 26 7.16 13.40 -22.10
CA LEU A 26 7.33 14.85 -22.09
C LEU A 26 8.30 15.25 -23.22
N ARG A 27 7.96 16.30 -23.95
CA ARG A 27 8.75 16.76 -25.09
C ARG A 27 9.68 17.89 -24.66
N ILE A 28 10.86 17.94 -25.27
CA ILE A 28 11.79 19.03 -25.07
C ILE A 28 11.12 20.33 -25.52
N GLY A 29 11.15 21.35 -24.67
CA GLY A 29 10.51 22.64 -24.92
C GLY A 29 9.12 22.80 -24.33
N ASP A 30 8.52 21.71 -23.81
CA ASP A 30 7.23 21.79 -23.09
C ASP A 30 7.40 22.52 -21.76
N ASN A 31 6.39 23.30 -21.40
CA ASN A 31 6.28 23.88 -20.07
C ASN A 31 5.34 23.01 -19.24
N VAL A 32 5.82 22.53 -18.10
CA VAL A 32 5.05 21.66 -17.22
C VAL A 32 5.00 22.21 -15.81
N LEU A 33 3.90 21.97 -15.12
CA LEU A 33 3.79 22.24 -13.69
C LEU A 33 4.17 20.98 -12.93
N CYS A 34 5.17 21.08 -12.06
CA CYS A 34 5.63 19.94 -11.25
C CYS A 34 5.22 20.14 -9.79
N THR A 35 4.56 19.15 -9.22
CA THR A 35 4.29 19.09 -7.80
C THR A 35 5.23 18.07 -7.17
N ILE A 36 6.06 18.52 -6.22
CA ILE A 36 7.08 17.66 -5.60
C ILE A 36 6.64 17.30 -4.19
N LYS A 37 6.66 15.99 -3.92
CA LYS A 37 6.37 15.43 -2.60
C LYS A 37 7.51 14.50 -2.22
N ARG A 38 7.86 14.45 -0.94
CA ARG A 38 8.77 13.43 -0.44
C ARG A 38 7.98 12.14 -0.22
N PRO A 39 8.16 11.10 -1.06
CA PRO A 39 7.46 9.85 -0.85
C PRO A 39 8.07 9.12 0.36
N ARG A 40 7.28 8.21 0.96
CA ARG A 40 7.83 7.23 1.88
C ARG A 40 8.69 6.23 1.08
N ASN A 41 9.43 5.38 1.80
CA ASN A 41 10.30 4.38 1.18
C ASN A 41 9.52 3.47 0.21
N TYR A 42 9.78 3.60 -1.08
CA TYR A 42 9.11 2.84 -2.14
C TYR A 42 9.38 1.34 -2.04
N GLU A 43 10.60 0.94 -1.68
CA GLU A 43 10.95 -0.46 -1.49
C GLU A 43 10.16 -1.08 -0.34
N PHE A 44 9.92 -0.32 0.72
CA PHE A 44 9.10 -0.75 1.84
C PHE A 44 7.62 -0.91 1.43
N HIS A 45 7.14 -0.04 0.55
CA HIS A 45 5.80 -0.15 -0.02
C HIS A 45 5.65 -1.42 -0.87
N LYS A 46 6.64 -1.71 -1.73
CA LYS A 46 6.68 -2.95 -2.51
C LYS A 46 6.70 -4.18 -1.60
N LYS A 47 7.48 -4.14 -0.54
CA LYS A 47 7.57 -5.23 0.44
C LYS A 47 6.22 -5.48 1.10
N TYR A 48 5.47 -4.44 1.41
CA TYR A 48 4.13 -4.56 1.97
C TYR A 48 3.17 -5.28 1.01
N PHE A 49 3.14 -4.91 -0.26
CA PHE A 49 2.29 -5.59 -1.23
C PHE A 49 2.73 -7.03 -1.52
N ALA A 50 4.03 -7.32 -1.44
CA ALA A 50 4.53 -8.69 -1.50
C ALA A 50 4.03 -9.52 -0.32
N LEU A 51 3.99 -8.92 0.88
CA LEU A 51 3.41 -9.55 2.07
C LEU A 51 1.93 -9.86 1.87
N LEU A 52 1.15 -8.94 1.30
CA LEU A 52 -0.27 -9.18 1.01
C LEU A 52 -0.45 -10.34 0.04
N ARG A 53 0.34 -10.39 -1.04
CA ARG A 53 0.27 -11.49 -2.01
C ARG A 53 0.60 -12.83 -1.38
N LEU A 54 1.65 -12.88 -0.58
CA LEU A 54 2.05 -14.10 0.13
C LEU A 54 0.94 -14.57 1.07
N THR A 55 0.33 -13.66 1.78
CA THR A 55 -0.77 -13.97 2.71
C THR A 55 -1.97 -14.54 1.97
N VAL A 56 -2.41 -13.88 0.90
CA VAL A 56 -3.56 -14.35 0.10
C VAL A 56 -3.28 -15.75 -0.47
N ALA A 57 -2.06 -15.99 -0.97
CA ALA A 57 -1.67 -17.28 -1.53
C ALA A 57 -1.69 -18.41 -0.50
N ASN A 58 -1.57 -18.10 0.78
CA ASN A 58 -1.49 -19.10 1.86
C ASN A 58 -2.71 -19.08 2.81
N LEU A 59 -3.76 -18.33 2.48
CA LEU A 59 -4.97 -18.30 3.30
C LEU A 59 -5.65 -19.67 3.32
N PRO A 60 -6.06 -20.17 4.51
CA PRO A 60 -6.94 -21.34 4.58
C PRO A 60 -8.22 -21.08 3.79
N HIS A 61 -8.67 -22.11 3.06
CA HIS A 61 -9.86 -22.01 2.21
C HIS A 61 -11.09 -21.51 2.97
N LEU A 62 -11.28 -21.98 4.20
CA LEU A 62 -12.41 -21.57 5.03
C LEU A 62 -12.37 -20.06 5.33
N ILE A 63 -11.21 -19.52 5.70
CA ILE A 63 -11.04 -18.09 5.98
C ILE A 63 -11.24 -17.28 4.70
N GLN A 64 -10.70 -17.74 3.59
CA GLN A 64 -10.89 -17.10 2.29
C GLN A 64 -12.38 -16.95 1.94
N GLN A 65 -13.18 -18.00 2.15
CA GLN A 65 -14.61 -17.98 1.89
C GLN A 65 -15.39 -17.12 2.89
N GLN A 66 -15.08 -17.25 4.18
CA GLN A 66 -15.77 -16.49 5.23
C GLN A 66 -15.52 -14.99 5.15
N MET A 67 -14.29 -14.60 4.82
CA MET A 67 -13.89 -13.20 4.76
C MET A 67 -13.98 -12.61 3.35
N GLN A 68 -14.28 -13.43 2.34
CA GLN A 68 -14.35 -13.00 0.94
C GLN A 68 -13.04 -12.37 0.45
N ILE A 69 -11.90 -12.97 0.82
CA ILE A 69 -10.58 -12.47 0.45
C ILE A 69 -10.01 -13.30 -0.71
N PHE A 70 -10.03 -12.73 -1.91
CA PHE A 70 -9.54 -13.38 -3.13
C PHE A 70 -8.38 -12.64 -3.79
N THR A 71 -8.20 -11.37 -3.47
CA THR A 71 -7.14 -10.50 -4.02
C THR A 71 -6.38 -9.79 -2.90
N GLU A 72 -5.22 -9.21 -3.24
CA GLU A 72 -4.48 -8.36 -2.30
C GLU A 72 -5.32 -7.16 -1.84
N GLU A 73 -6.13 -6.60 -2.72
CA GLU A 73 -7.00 -5.46 -2.39
C GLU A 73 -8.07 -5.86 -1.37
N ASP A 74 -8.65 -7.06 -1.51
CA ASP A 74 -9.61 -7.57 -0.53
C ASP A 74 -8.97 -7.70 0.85
N LEU A 75 -7.76 -8.26 0.92
CA LEU A 75 -7.03 -8.39 2.17
C LEU A 75 -6.68 -7.03 2.76
N LEU A 76 -6.23 -6.09 1.92
CA LEU A 76 -5.89 -4.74 2.36
C LEU A 76 -7.11 -4.04 2.97
N ASP A 77 -8.28 -4.15 2.36
CA ASP A 77 -9.51 -3.57 2.91
C ASP A 77 -9.87 -4.18 4.26
N CYS A 78 -9.73 -5.50 4.40
CA CYS A 78 -9.94 -6.16 5.70
C CYS A 78 -8.96 -5.65 6.76
N LEU A 79 -7.68 -5.53 6.42
CA LEU A 79 -6.66 -5.03 7.34
C LEU A 79 -6.91 -3.57 7.73
N LYS A 80 -7.32 -2.73 6.80
CA LYS A 80 -7.70 -1.34 7.11
C LYS A 80 -8.85 -1.29 8.11
N ILE A 81 -9.86 -2.12 7.94
CA ILE A 81 -10.98 -2.21 8.89
C ILE A 81 -10.50 -2.75 10.23
N ASP A 82 -9.73 -3.83 10.25
CA ASP A 82 -9.20 -4.44 11.48
C ASP A 82 -8.34 -3.46 12.28
N LEU A 83 -7.61 -2.60 11.61
CA LEU A 83 -6.67 -1.65 12.23
C LEU A 83 -7.25 -0.25 12.44
N GLY A 84 -8.53 -0.04 12.12
CA GLY A 84 -9.22 1.23 12.35
C GLY A 84 -8.96 2.30 11.31
N LEU A 85 -8.40 1.96 10.16
CA LEU A 85 -8.18 2.90 9.06
C LEU A 85 -9.42 2.98 8.19
N PHE A 86 -10.51 3.50 8.74
CA PHE A 86 -11.77 3.66 8.03
C PHE A 86 -12.61 4.75 8.68
N THR A 87 -13.58 5.24 7.93
CA THR A 87 -14.63 6.15 8.42
C THR A 87 -15.99 5.54 8.11
N THR A 88 -17.01 5.95 8.88
CA THR A 88 -18.38 5.52 8.67
C THR A 88 -19.28 6.71 8.48
N ARG A 89 -20.34 6.54 7.69
CA ARG A 89 -21.39 7.54 7.54
C ARG A 89 -22.73 6.85 7.33
N TRP A 90 -23.81 7.59 7.58
CA TRP A 90 -25.15 7.12 7.31
C TRP A 90 -25.63 7.60 5.95
N HIS A 91 -26.26 6.72 5.19
CA HIS A 91 -26.89 7.05 3.93
C HIS A 91 -28.15 6.18 3.74
N GLY A 92 -29.29 6.81 3.62
CA GLY A 92 -30.56 6.11 3.44
C GLY A 92 -30.87 5.10 4.56
N GLY A 93 -30.52 5.43 5.81
CA GLY A 93 -30.72 4.56 6.97
C GLY A 93 -29.71 3.42 7.10
N ARG A 94 -28.70 3.35 6.23
CA ARG A 94 -27.64 2.33 6.28
C ARG A 94 -26.30 2.95 6.61
N GLN A 95 -25.50 2.22 7.37
CA GLN A 95 -24.13 2.61 7.66
C GLN A 95 -23.22 2.21 6.50
N ILE A 96 -22.46 3.17 5.98
CA ILE A 96 -21.48 2.96 4.92
C ILE A 96 -20.09 3.07 5.51
N VAL A 97 -19.25 2.06 5.24
CA VAL A 97 -17.85 2.05 5.66
C VAL A 97 -16.98 2.46 4.47
N LYS A 98 -16.10 3.45 4.68
CA LYS A 98 -15.12 3.87 3.70
C LYS A 98 -13.73 3.70 4.27
N THR A 99 -12.92 2.85 3.64
CA THR A 99 -11.53 2.64 4.05
C THR A 99 -10.66 3.85 3.70
N GLY A 100 -9.64 4.09 4.52
CA GLY A 100 -8.65 5.14 4.28
C GLY A 100 -7.65 4.76 3.20
N SER A 101 -6.69 5.65 2.95
CA SER A 101 -5.65 5.44 1.96
C SER A 101 -4.29 5.22 2.62
N ILE A 102 -3.52 4.28 2.09
CA ILE A 102 -2.11 4.08 2.44
C ILE A 102 -1.17 4.68 1.39
N SER A 103 -1.69 5.51 0.48
CA SER A 103 -0.89 6.14 -0.56
C SER A 103 0.19 7.06 0.03
N PHE A 104 1.23 7.33 -0.76
CA PHE A 104 2.31 8.24 -0.38
C PHE A 104 1.82 9.65 -0.02
N ALA A 105 0.71 10.08 -0.61
CA ALA A 105 0.14 11.40 -0.38
C ALA A 105 -0.64 11.51 0.94
N LYS A 106 -1.16 10.40 1.45
CA LYS A 106 -2.08 10.38 2.60
C LYS A 106 -1.46 9.82 3.88
N MET A 107 -0.37 9.09 3.77
CA MET A 107 0.27 8.44 4.89
C MET A 107 1.77 8.64 4.81
N ASP A 108 2.38 9.25 5.82
CA ASP A 108 3.83 9.45 5.86
C ASP A 108 4.56 8.14 6.19
N ASN A 109 5.90 8.20 6.16
CA ASN A 109 6.72 7.01 6.37
C ASN A 109 6.53 6.39 7.76
N THR A 110 6.45 7.22 8.80
CA THR A 110 6.26 6.76 10.19
C THR A 110 4.91 6.09 10.36
N GLU A 111 3.85 6.70 9.84
CA GLU A 111 2.50 6.13 9.87
C GLU A 111 2.44 4.81 9.10
N PHE A 112 3.10 4.75 7.95
CA PHE A 112 3.13 3.53 7.14
C PHE A 112 3.91 2.40 7.82
N GLU A 113 5.03 2.70 8.48
CA GLU A 113 5.77 1.70 9.25
C GLU A 113 4.93 1.11 10.37
N LYS A 114 4.19 1.94 11.08
CA LYS A 114 3.25 1.49 12.12
C LYS A 114 2.15 0.63 11.51
N PHE A 115 1.57 1.07 10.41
CA PHE A 115 0.54 0.31 9.72
C PHE A 115 1.06 -1.05 9.23
N PHE A 116 2.26 -1.09 8.67
CA PHE A 116 2.93 -2.32 8.24
C PHE A 116 3.10 -3.29 9.41
N SER A 117 3.67 -2.82 10.53
CA SER A 117 3.89 -3.66 11.71
C SER A 117 2.59 -4.20 12.28
N ARG A 118 1.56 -3.35 12.38
CA ARG A 118 0.24 -3.74 12.86
C ARG A 118 -0.45 -4.71 11.89
N SER A 119 -0.21 -4.55 10.58
CA SER A 119 -0.70 -5.49 9.56
C SER A 119 -0.09 -6.88 9.74
N VAL A 120 1.22 -6.95 9.98
CA VAL A 120 1.90 -8.24 10.26
C VAL A 120 1.27 -8.91 11.49
N ASP A 121 1.07 -8.17 12.57
CA ASP A 121 0.45 -8.69 13.80
C ASP A 121 -0.96 -9.20 13.55
N ALA A 122 -1.77 -8.46 12.79
CA ALA A 122 -3.13 -8.85 12.45
C ALA A 122 -3.16 -10.11 11.56
N ILE A 123 -2.25 -10.19 10.58
CA ILE A 123 -2.13 -11.36 9.71
C ILE A 123 -1.82 -12.61 10.54
N LEU A 124 -0.86 -12.52 11.46
CA LEU A 124 -0.48 -13.65 12.30
C LEU A 124 -1.56 -14.04 13.30
N ARG A 125 -2.33 -13.08 13.78
CA ARG A 125 -3.38 -13.33 14.78
C ARG A 125 -4.67 -13.84 14.14
N ILE A 126 -5.06 -13.33 12.99
CA ILE A 126 -6.39 -13.54 12.39
C ILE A 126 -6.32 -14.47 11.19
N TYR A 127 -5.42 -14.19 10.25
CA TYR A 127 -5.45 -14.82 8.91
C TYR A 127 -4.51 -16.02 8.77
N LEU A 128 -3.30 -15.94 9.29
CA LEU A 128 -2.29 -17.00 9.23
C LEU A 128 -1.83 -17.40 10.62
N ARG A 129 -2.77 -17.91 11.44
CA ARG A 129 -2.47 -18.34 12.80
C ARG A 129 -1.42 -19.44 12.83
N GLY A 130 -0.48 -19.35 13.77
CA GLY A 130 0.58 -20.35 13.95
C GLY A 130 1.80 -20.15 13.05
N THR A 131 1.79 -19.15 12.16
CA THR A 131 2.95 -18.82 11.34
C THR A 131 3.94 -17.98 12.14
N ASP A 132 5.24 -18.27 12.00
CA ASP A 132 6.28 -17.48 12.62
C ASP A 132 6.41 -16.11 11.94
N ARG A 133 6.49 -15.04 12.75
CA ARG A 133 6.66 -13.68 12.25
C ARG A 133 7.89 -13.55 11.36
N GLN A 134 9.01 -14.16 11.75
CA GLN A 134 10.24 -14.11 10.98
C GLN A 134 10.06 -14.74 9.59
N ALA A 135 9.39 -15.88 9.50
CA ALA A 135 9.13 -16.53 8.23
C ALA A 135 8.23 -15.70 7.33
N LEU A 136 7.27 -14.95 7.90
CA LEU A 136 6.33 -14.15 7.14
C LEU A 136 6.98 -12.92 6.49
N ILE A 137 7.93 -12.27 7.18
CA ILE A 137 8.56 -11.05 6.69
C ILE A 137 9.84 -11.29 5.89
N GLU A 138 10.27 -12.53 5.77
CA GLU A 138 11.33 -12.96 4.86
C GLU A 138 10.72 -13.33 3.49
#